data_bcbfc1f833d75d3237c11c1fde843baf
#
_entry.id   bcbfc1f833d75d3237c11c1fde843baf
#
_cell.length_a   1.000
_cell.length_b   1.000
_cell.length_c   1.000
_cell.angle_alpha   90.00
_cell.angle_beta   90.00
_cell.angle_gamma   90.00
#
_symmetry.space_group_name_H-M   'P 1'
#
loop_
_entity.id
_entity.type
_entity.pdbx_description
1 polymer ?
#
loop_
_entity_poly.entity_id
_entity_poly.type
_entity_poly.pdbx_seq_one_letter_code
_entity_poly.pdbx_strand_id
1 'polypeptide(L)'
;FINESARRVLELVAKTKQEKKVAVDMQANYELARKIAEESAVLLKNEENLLPLAEFTDVVFVGHMAKEIRYQGSGSSHINPWKLVHVTDACPHVKFVEGCNPDGSTNETLLSEAEEAAKEAKAVVVFAGLTDIYESEGFDRESMGMPPGHVTMIERVAAVNDRVVVVLMCGSAVEVPWINQVKAV
;
A
#
# COMPACT_ATOMS: atom_id res chain seq x y z
N PHE A 1 22.44 0.75 43.38
CA PHE A 1 21.68 0.40 42.19
C PHE A 1 20.72 1.53 41.77
N ILE A 2 19.79 1.97 42.64
CA ILE A 2 18.80 3.03 42.36
C ILE A 2 19.48 4.35 41.98
N ASN A 3 20.49 4.79 42.75
CA ASN A 3 21.22 6.03 42.48
C ASN A 3 21.93 6.01 41.12
N GLU A 4 22.46 4.86 40.70
CA GLU A 4 23.10 4.71 39.41
C GLU A 4 22.08 4.79 38.27
N SER A 5 20.92 4.18 38.41
CA SER A 5 19.84 4.30 37.44
C SER A 5 19.34 5.73 37.33
N ALA A 6 19.12 6.40 38.44
CA ALA A 6 18.74 7.81 38.50
C ALA A 6 19.78 8.72 37.84
N ARG A 7 21.08 8.50 38.08
CA ARG A 7 22.17 9.24 37.47
C ARG A 7 22.12 9.13 35.94
N ARG A 8 21.94 7.92 35.40
CA ARG A 8 21.86 7.69 33.93
C ARG A 8 20.68 8.42 33.30
N VAL A 9 19.51 8.42 33.96
CA VAL A 9 18.34 9.16 33.48
C VAL A 9 18.60 10.67 33.50
N LEU A 10 19.17 11.20 34.59
CA LEU A 10 19.48 12.62 34.71
C LEU A 10 20.54 13.08 33.68
N GLU A 11 21.53 12.23 33.37
CA GLU A 11 22.51 12.52 32.32
C GLU A 11 21.85 12.59 30.94
N LEU A 12 20.88 11.70 30.62
CA LEU A 12 20.11 11.76 29.40
C LEU A 12 19.28 13.05 29.31
N VAL A 13 18.57 13.39 30.38
CA VAL A 13 17.79 14.64 30.48
C VAL A 13 18.69 15.88 30.32
N ALA A 14 19.88 15.87 30.91
CA ALA A 14 20.83 16.98 30.76
C ALA A 14 21.31 17.14 29.30
N LYS A 15 21.51 16.04 28.57
CA LYS A 15 21.86 16.06 27.16
C LYS A 15 20.73 16.66 26.30
N THR A 16 19.48 16.32 26.57
CA THR A 16 18.33 16.83 25.80
C THR A 16 18.09 18.34 26.00
N LYS A 17 18.52 18.91 27.12
CA LYS A 17 18.43 20.37 27.39
C LYS A 17 19.40 21.22 26.55
N GLN A 18 20.38 20.61 25.89
CA GLN A 18 21.40 21.29 25.10
C GLN A 18 21.01 21.40 23.60
N GLU A 19 19.79 20.98 23.24
CA GLU A 19 19.37 20.99 21.85
C GLU A 19 19.31 22.41 21.26
N LYS A 20 19.96 22.56 20.13
CA LYS A 20 19.76 23.73 19.25
C LYS A 20 18.43 23.52 18.54
N LYS A 21 17.52 24.49 18.62
CA LYS A 21 16.34 24.50 17.75
C LYS A 21 16.81 24.61 16.30
N VAL A 22 16.69 23.52 15.58
CA VAL A 22 16.97 23.49 14.14
C VAL A 22 15.65 23.72 13.41
N ALA A 23 15.62 24.63 12.45
CA ALA A 23 14.48 24.78 11.55
C ALA A 23 14.31 23.49 10.73
N VAL A 24 13.12 22.95 10.72
CA VAL A 24 12.80 21.74 9.95
C VAL A 24 12.35 22.16 8.55
N ASP A 25 13.05 21.71 7.53
CA ASP A 25 12.62 21.85 6.14
C ASP A 25 11.67 20.70 5.79
N MET A 26 10.37 20.97 5.88
CA MET A 26 9.32 19.99 5.62
C MET A 26 9.29 19.54 4.15
N GLN A 27 9.65 20.42 3.22
CA GLN A 27 9.69 20.05 1.80
C GLN A 27 10.85 19.09 1.52
N ALA A 28 12.04 19.38 2.02
CA ALA A 28 13.18 18.48 1.88
C ALA A 28 12.94 17.10 2.52
N ASN A 29 12.29 17.08 3.69
CA ASN A 29 11.89 15.83 4.35
C ASN A 29 10.86 15.04 3.53
N TYR A 30 9.89 15.72 2.92
CA TYR A 30 8.92 15.08 2.04
C TYR A 30 9.59 14.46 0.80
N GLU A 31 10.50 15.17 0.16
CA GLU A 31 11.27 14.66 -0.99
C GLU A 31 12.13 13.45 -0.62
N LEU A 32 12.74 13.49 0.56
CA LEU A 32 13.48 12.35 1.09
C LEU A 32 12.55 11.15 1.34
N ALA A 33 11.39 11.36 1.96
CA ALA A 33 10.41 10.30 2.20
C ALA A 33 9.90 9.68 0.89
N ARG A 34 9.65 10.51 -0.15
CA ARG A 34 9.29 10.05 -1.49
C ARG A 34 10.37 9.16 -2.07
N LYS A 35 11.64 9.61 -2.03
CA LYS A 35 12.77 8.82 -2.54
C LYS A 35 12.93 7.49 -1.80
N ILE A 36 12.78 7.48 -0.47
CA ILE A 36 12.81 6.24 0.32
C ILE A 36 11.69 5.29 -0.12
N ALA A 37 10.47 5.79 -0.33
CA ALA A 37 9.35 4.98 -0.79
C ALA A 37 9.61 4.38 -2.19
N GLU A 38 10.14 5.17 -3.13
CA GLU A 38 10.51 4.71 -4.47
C GLU A 38 11.58 3.60 -4.42
N GLU A 39 12.58 3.73 -3.55
CA GLU A 39 13.67 2.74 -3.39
C GLU A 39 13.26 1.53 -2.52
N SER A 40 12.13 1.58 -1.83
CA SER A 40 11.62 0.50 -0.96
C SER A 40 10.68 -0.46 -1.69
N ALA A 41 10.26 -0.16 -2.91
CA ALA A 41 9.42 -1.05 -3.69
C ALA A 41 10.22 -2.31 -4.10
N VAL A 42 9.62 -3.48 -3.93
CA VAL A 42 10.23 -4.78 -4.26
C VAL A 42 9.46 -5.41 -5.42
N LEU A 43 10.15 -5.68 -6.52
CA LEU A 43 9.58 -6.40 -7.66
C LEU A 43 9.66 -7.90 -7.39
N LEU A 44 8.53 -8.53 -7.08
CA LEU A 44 8.45 -9.97 -6.77
C LEU A 44 8.31 -10.83 -8.01
N LYS A 45 7.63 -10.32 -9.04
CA LYS A 45 7.33 -11.02 -10.30
C LYS A 45 7.23 -10.03 -11.44
N ASN A 46 7.78 -10.37 -12.63
CA ASN A 46 7.59 -9.60 -13.85
C ASN A 46 7.75 -10.50 -15.09
N GLU A 47 6.68 -11.19 -15.45
CA GLU A 47 6.65 -12.07 -16.61
C GLU A 47 6.48 -11.26 -17.89
N GLU A 48 7.11 -11.74 -18.95
CA GLU A 48 7.08 -11.14 -20.29
C GLU A 48 7.52 -9.66 -20.34
N ASN A 49 8.25 -9.21 -19.32
CA ASN A 49 8.66 -7.81 -19.16
C ASN A 49 7.48 -6.84 -19.21
N LEU A 50 6.35 -7.19 -18.56
CA LEU A 50 5.18 -6.34 -18.51
C LEU A 50 5.50 -4.97 -17.91
N LEU A 51 6.33 -4.95 -16.86
CA LEU A 51 6.84 -3.73 -16.26
C LEU A 51 8.24 -3.37 -16.82
N PRO A 52 8.57 -2.07 -17.00
CA PRO A 52 7.71 -0.91 -16.73
C PRO A 52 6.59 -0.77 -17.78
N LEU A 53 5.42 -0.27 -17.35
CA LEU A 53 4.40 0.15 -18.29
C LEU A 53 4.90 1.39 -19.01
N ALA A 54 4.97 1.33 -20.34
CA ALA A 54 5.54 2.41 -21.16
C ALA A 54 4.71 3.71 -21.07
N GLU A 55 3.39 3.56 -21.00
CA GLU A 55 2.42 4.64 -20.86
C GLU A 55 1.23 4.15 -20.06
N PHE A 56 0.55 5.06 -19.34
CA PHE A 56 -0.71 4.77 -18.65
C PHE A 56 -1.94 4.94 -19.57
N THR A 57 -1.73 4.90 -20.89
CA THR A 57 -2.82 4.95 -21.85
C THR A 57 -3.55 3.60 -21.87
N ASP A 58 -4.87 3.65 -21.68
CA ASP A 58 -5.73 2.46 -21.60
C ASP A 58 -5.36 1.50 -20.44
N VAL A 59 -4.81 2.03 -19.36
CA VAL A 59 -4.62 1.33 -18.07
C VAL A 59 -5.81 1.63 -17.17
N VAL A 60 -6.21 0.66 -16.36
CA VAL A 60 -7.19 0.85 -15.30
C VAL A 60 -6.57 0.52 -13.95
N PHE A 61 -6.87 1.34 -12.96
CA PHE A 61 -6.57 1.08 -11.55
C PHE A 61 -7.78 0.46 -10.88
N VAL A 62 -7.58 -0.65 -10.18
CA VAL A 62 -8.61 -1.39 -9.47
C VAL A 62 -8.21 -1.57 -8.01
N GLY A 63 -9.14 -1.36 -7.10
CA GLY A 63 -8.93 -1.56 -5.67
C GLY A 63 -8.94 -0.26 -4.88
N HIS A 64 -9.68 -0.26 -3.77
CA HIS A 64 -9.83 0.91 -2.89
C HIS A 64 -8.49 1.52 -2.46
N MET A 65 -7.45 0.71 -2.29
CA MET A 65 -6.12 1.15 -1.89
C MET A 65 -5.42 2.07 -2.91
N ALA A 66 -5.89 2.17 -4.16
CA ALA A 66 -5.40 3.18 -5.10
C ALA A 66 -5.89 4.59 -4.73
N LYS A 67 -7.09 4.69 -4.18
CA LYS A 67 -7.75 5.94 -3.76
C LYS A 67 -7.40 6.33 -2.34
N GLU A 68 -7.30 5.36 -1.44
CA GLU A 68 -6.88 5.55 -0.05
C GLU A 68 -5.68 4.65 0.24
N ILE A 69 -4.49 5.18 -0.06
CA ILE A 69 -3.24 4.44 0.10
C ILE A 69 -2.97 4.11 1.56
N ARG A 70 -2.63 2.84 1.82
CA ARG A 70 -2.14 2.42 3.12
C ARG A 70 -0.62 2.56 3.19
N TYR A 71 -0.13 3.50 4.00
CA TYR A 71 1.29 3.87 4.11
C TYR A 71 1.84 3.71 5.53
N GLN A 72 1.00 3.36 6.50
CA GLN A 72 1.39 3.20 7.91
C GLN A 72 0.55 2.12 8.59
N GLY A 73 1.00 1.65 9.75
CA GLY A 73 0.22 0.77 10.60
C GLY A 73 -0.96 1.50 11.26
N SER A 74 -1.87 0.73 11.83
CA SER A 74 -3.01 1.24 12.61
C SER A 74 -2.71 1.27 14.10
N GLY A 75 -3.49 2.02 14.87
CA GLY A 75 -3.33 2.18 16.30
C GLY A 75 -2.41 3.34 16.67
N SER A 76 -1.60 3.20 17.72
CA SER A 76 -0.77 4.29 18.28
C SER A 76 0.38 4.71 17.37
N SER A 77 0.68 3.97 16.32
CA SER A 77 1.66 4.34 15.29
C SER A 77 1.11 5.37 14.27
N HIS A 78 -0.18 5.67 14.31
CA HIS A 78 -0.82 6.61 13.40
C HIS A 78 -0.22 8.00 13.54
N ILE A 79 0.26 8.56 12.42
CA ILE A 79 0.75 9.94 12.32
C ILE A 79 -0.12 10.74 11.36
N ASN A 80 -0.15 12.06 11.56
CA ASN A 80 -0.75 13.00 10.62
C ASN A 80 0.35 13.49 9.67
N PRO A 81 0.43 13.00 8.42
CA PRO A 81 1.49 13.40 7.52
C PRO A 81 1.33 14.86 7.10
N TRP A 82 2.45 15.53 6.87
CA TRP A 82 2.44 16.90 6.34
C TRP A 82 1.82 16.96 4.93
N LYS A 83 2.06 15.94 4.11
CA LYS A 83 1.49 15.78 2.78
C LYS A 83 1.29 14.29 2.49
N LEU A 84 0.11 13.94 2.01
CA LEU A 84 -0.23 12.62 1.51
C LEU A 84 -0.62 12.73 0.04
N VAL A 85 -0.20 11.78 -0.78
CA VAL A 85 -0.55 11.70 -2.19
C VAL A 85 -1.07 10.29 -2.46
N HIS A 86 -2.32 10.17 -2.87
CA HIS A 86 -2.90 8.91 -3.30
C HIS A 86 -2.53 8.61 -4.76
N VAL A 87 -2.64 7.36 -5.17
CA VAL A 87 -2.31 6.95 -6.54
C VAL A 87 -3.23 7.65 -7.55
N THR A 88 -4.52 7.75 -7.22
CA THR A 88 -5.51 8.46 -8.05
C THR A 88 -5.22 9.96 -8.16
N ASP A 89 -4.63 10.58 -7.16
CA ASP A 89 -4.22 11.98 -7.20
C ASP A 89 -2.97 12.18 -8.07
N ALA A 90 -2.04 11.23 -8.02
CA ALA A 90 -0.83 11.25 -8.83
C ALA A 90 -1.10 10.96 -10.32
N CYS A 91 -2.13 10.18 -10.61
CA CYS A 91 -2.50 9.73 -11.94
C CYS A 91 -3.99 10.02 -12.25
N PRO A 92 -4.44 11.28 -12.22
CA PRO A 92 -5.88 11.60 -12.33
C PRO A 92 -6.50 11.31 -13.70
N HIS A 93 -5.66 11.03 -14.70
CA HIS A 93 -6.09 10.67 -16.05
C HIS A 93 -6.34 9.16 -16.22
N VAL A 94 -5.93 8.34 -15.25
CA VAL A 94 -6.13 6.90 -15.29
C VAL A 94 -7.51 6.55 -14.76
N LYS A 95 -8.26 5.73 -15.51
CA LYS A 95 -9.57 5.21 -15.06
C LYS A 95 -9.39 4.43 -13.76
N PHE A 96 -10.24 4.69 -12.79
CA PHE A 96 -10.24 4.01 -11.49
C PHE A 96 -11.59 3.36 -11.21
N VAL A 97 -11.57 2.17 -10.61
CA VAL A 97 -12.74 1.47 -10.07
C VAL A 97 -12.43 0.86 -8.70
N GLU A 98 -13.41 0.90 -7.81
CA GLU A 98 -13.22 0.48 -6.40
C GLU A 98 -12.88 -1.02 -6.26
N GLY A 99 -13.64 -1.91 -6.88
CA GLY A 99 -13.44 -3.36 -6.82
C GLY A 99 -13.65 -4.01 -5.43
N CYS A 100 -13.36 -3.29 -4.37
CA CYS A 100 -13.57 -3.69 -2.98
C CYS A 100 -13.87 -2.49 -2.08
N ASN A 101 -14.41 -2.75 -0.90
CA ASN A 101 -14.65 -1.76 0.15
C ASN A 101 -13.35 -1.46 0.95
N PRO A 102 -13.32 -0.38 1.76
CA PRO A 102 -12.17 -0.04 2.61
C PRO A 102 -11.75 -1.13 3.59
N ASP A 103 -12.69 -1.94 4.07
CA ASP A 103 -12.45 -3.06 4.97
C ASP A 103 -11.93 -4.33 4.28
N GLY A 104 -11.79 -4.31 2.96
CA GLY A 104 -11.38 -5.46 2.15
C GLY A 104 -12.50 -6.42 1.78
N SER A 105 -13.74 -6.13 2.15
CA SER A 105 -14.91 -6.86 1.66
C SER A 105 -15.25 -6.46 0.22
N THR A 106 -16.01 -7.29 -0.48
CA THR A 106 -16.48 -6.99 -1.83
C THR A 106 -17.91 -7.51 -2.03
N ASN A 107 -18.51 -7.18 -3.15
CA ASN A 107 -19.81 -7.66 -3.57
C ASN A 107 -19.86 -7.78 -5.10
N GLU A 108 -20.91 -8.41 -5.62
CA GLU A 108 -21.01 -8.70 -7.05
C GLU A 108 -21.04 -7.43 -7.93
N THR A 109 -21.57 -6.32 -7.44
CA THR A 109 -21.59 -5.05 -8.18
C THR A 109 -20.15 -4.53 -8.36
N LEU A 110 -19.39 -4.44 -7.27
CA LEU A 110 -18.00 -3.97 -7.31
C LEU A 110 -17.11 -4.89 -8.18
N LEU A 111 -17.32 -6.21 -8.08
CA LEU A 111 -16.58 -7.18 -8.89
C LEU A 111 -16.91 -7.06 -10.38
N SER A 112 -18.20 -6.94 -10.74
CA SER A 112 -18.63 -6.79 -12.12
C SER A 112 -18.10 -5.50 -12.74
N GLU A 113 -18.13 -4.38 -12.02
CA GLU A 113 -17.55 -3.11 -12.48
C GLU A 113 -16.03 -3.23 -12.73
N ALA A 114 -15.32 -3.93 -11.84
CA ALA A 114 -13.88 -4.18 -12.00
C ALA A 114 -13.58 -5.06 -13.23
N GLU A 115 -14.35 -6.14 -13.44
CA GLU A 115 -14.23 -7.01 -14.61
C GLU A 115 -14.50 -6.28 -15.92
N GLU A 116 -15.57 -5.49 -15.98
CA GLU A 116 -15.91 -4.73 -17.19
C GLU A 116 -14.82 -3.72 -17.53
N ALA A 117 -14.31 -3.01 -16.51
CA ALA A 117 -13.20 -2.08 -16.70
C ALA A 117 -11.91 -2.79 -17.14
N ALA A 118 -11.64 -3.98 -16.57
CA ALA A 118 -10.49 -4.79 -16.92
C ALA A 118 -10.52 -5.34 -18.35
N LYS A 119 -11.69 -5.77 -18.84
CA LYS A 119 -11.85 -6.27 -20.22
C LYS A 119 -11.47 -5.26 -21.29
N GLU A 120 -11.74 -4.00 -21.04
CA GLU A 120 -11.48 -2.91 -21.98
C GLU A 120 -10.04 -2.38 -21.92
N ALA A 121 -9.32 -2.66 -20.84
CA ALA A 121 -8.00 -2.11 -20.58
C ALA A 121 -6.88 -2.89 -21.26
N LYS A 122 -5.83 -2.19 -21.69
CA LYS A 122 -4.59 -2.82 -22.16
C LYS A 122 -3.77 -3.45 -21.05
N ALA A 123 -3.89 -2.91 -19.83
CA ALA A 123 -3.31 -3.48 -18.63
C ALA A 123 -4.11 -3.03 -17.40
N VAL A 124 -4.08 -3.83 -16.37
CA VAL A 124 -4.76 -3.57 -15.11
C VAL A 124 -3.74 -3.51 -13.98
N VAL A 125 -3.81 -2.48 -13.15
CA VAL A 125 -3.04 -2.41 -11.92
C VAL A 125 -3.99 -2.54 -10.74
N VAL A 126 -3.91 -3.65 -10.03
CA VAL A 126 -4.74 -3.96 -8.87
C VAL A 126 -4.01 -3.59 -7.60
N PHE A 127 -4.62 -2.76 -6.77
CA PHE A 127 -4.10 -2.35 -5.47
C PHE A 127 -4.79 -3.14 -4.36
N ALA A 128 -4.05 -3.98 -3.68
CA ALA A 128 -4.56 -4.88 -2.67
C ALA A 128 -3.55 -5.07 -1.53
N GLY A 129 -3.97 -5.59 -0.41
CA GLY A 129 -3.08 -5.80 0.73
C GLY A 129 -3.84 -6.07 2.01
N LEU A 130 -3.24 -5.70 3.14
CA LEU A 130 -3.84 -5.83 4.46
C LEU A 130 -4.51 -4.52 4.85
N THR A 131 -5.78 -4.59 5.23
CA THR A 131 -6.52 -3.44 5.77
C THR A 131 -6.26 -3.29 7.28
N ASP A 132 -6.73 -2.20 7.87
CA ASP A 132 -6.53 -1.91 9.29
C ASP A 132 -7.07 -3.00 10.22
N ILE A 133 -8.13 -3.70 9.83
CA ILE A 133 -8.69 -4.81 10.62
C ILE A 133 -7.82 -6.08 10.55
N TYR A 134 -6.91 -6.18 9.59
CA TYR A 134 -5.98 -7.30 9.44
C TYR A 134 -4.60 -6.99 10.03
N GLU A 135 -4.22 -5.73 10.11
CA GLU A 135 -2.89 -5.33 10.55
C GLU A 135 -2.97 -4.05 11.37
N SER A 136 -3.14 -4.23 12.68
CA SER A 136 -3.27 -3.15 13.67
C SER A 136 -2.53 -3.50 14.96
N GLU A 137 -2.22 -2.48 15.74
CA GLU A 137 -1.76 -2.66 17.10
C GLU A 137 -2.90 -3.21 17.99
N GLY A 138 -2.58 -4.15 18.86
CA GLY A 138 -3.49 -4.66 19.88
C GLY A 138 -4.16 -6.00 19.57
N PHE A 139 -3.99 -6.54 18.37
CA PHE A 139 -4.40 -7.90 18.01
C PHE A 139 -3.52 -8.50 16.91
N ASP A 140 -3.43 -9.81 16.89
CA ASP A 140 -2.65 -10.57 15.91
C ASP A 140 -3.56 -11.20 14.86
N ARG A 141 -3.02 -11.37 13.66
CA ARG A 141 -3.70 -12.15 12.61
C ARG A 141 -3.65 -13.64 12.95
N GLU A 142 -4.74 -14.34 12.69
CA GLU A 142 -4.83 -15.78 12.88
C GLU A 142 -4.25 -16.58 11.70
N SER A 143 -4.04 -15.95 10.54
CA SER A 143 -3.50 -16.56 9.33
C SER A 143 -2.69 -15.56 8.51
N MET A 144 -1.93 -16.05 7.52
CA MET A 144 -1.26 -15.21 6.52
C MET A 144 -2.17 -14.84 5.33
N GLY A 145 -3.43 -15.23 5.35
CA GLY A 145 -4.39 -14.90 4.29
C GLY A 145 -4.60 -13.39 4.14
N MET A 146 -4.80 -12.97 2.91
CA MET A 146 -5.29 -11.62 2.59
C MET A 146 -6.81 -11.53 2.83
N PRO A 147 -7.38 -10.30 2.91
CA PRO A 147 -8.82 -10.14 2.89
C PRO A 147 -9.45 -10.93 1.73
N PRO A 148 -10.45 -11.81 1.97
CA PRO A 148 -11.01 -12.66 0.92
C PRO A 148 -11.56 -11.87 -0.28
N GLY A 149 -12.09 -10.66 -0.04
CA GLY A 149 -12.57 -9.80 -1.12
C GLY A 149 -11.44 -9.32 -2.03
N HIS A 150 -10.25 -9.07 -1.51
CA HIS A 150 -9.07 -8.73 -2.32
C HIS A 150 -8.62 -9.90 -3.18
N VAL A 151 -8.60 -11.11 -2.62
CA VAL A 151 -8.26 -12.34 -3.38
C VAL A 151 -9.25 -12.54 -4.52
N THR A 152 -10.56 -12.50 -4.21
CA THR A 152 -11.62 -12.63 -5.22
C THR A 152 -11.54 -11.57 -6.31
N MET A 153 -11.30 -10.31 -5.94
CA MET A 153 -11.13 -9.21 -6.90
C MET A 153 -9.97 -9.47 -7.86
N ILE A 154 -8.81 -9.87 -7.34
CA ILE A 154 -7.63 -10.18 -8.17
C ILE A 154 -7.93 -11.32 -9.13
N GLU A 155 -8.51 -12.43 -8.64
CA GLU A 155 -8.84 -13.61 -9.44
C GLU A 155 -9.85 -13.29 -10.54
N ARG A 156 -10.90 -12.51 -10.23
CA ARG A 156 -11.93 -12.10 -11.19
C ARG A 156 -11.37 -11.18 -12.28
N VAL A 157 -10.52 -10.23 -11.92
CA VAL A 157 -9.82 -9.35 -12.86
C VAL A 157 -8.85 -10.14 -13.74
N ALA A 158 -8.07 -11.06 -13.16
CA ALA A 158 -7.12 -11.89 -13.90
C ALA A 158 -7.80 -12.88 -14.85
N ALA A 159 -9.03 -13.30 -14.55
CA ALA A 159 -9.81 -14.17 -15.45
C ALA A 159 -10.25 -13.49 -16.77
N VAL A 160 -10.25 -12.15 -16.82
CA VAL A 160 -10.73 -11.39 -17.99
C VAL A 160 -9.64 -10.53 -18.65
N ASN A 161 -8.48 -10.41 -18.04
CA ASN A 161 -7.33 -9.69 -18.59
C ASN A 161 -6.02 -10.42 -18.21
N ASP A 162 -5.17 -10.70 -19.18
CA ASP A 162 -3.91 -11.41 -18.98
C ASP A 162 -2.73 -10.50 -18.61
N ARG A 163 -2.92 -9.18 -18.63
CA ARG A 163 -1.89 -8.17 -18.34
C ARG A 163 -2.16 -7.47 -17.01
N VAL A 164 -2.21 -8.28 -15.95
CA VAL A 164 -2.49 -7.81 -14.59
C VAL A 164 -1.19 -7.63 -13.80
N VAL A 165 -1.08 -6.47 -13.18
CA VAL A 165 -0.06 -6.11 -12.19
C VAL A 165 -0.75 -6.00 -10.84
N VAL A 166 -0.22 -6.61 -9.80
CA VAL A 166 -0.72 -6.43 -8.42
C VAL A 166 0.28 -5.63 -7.61
N VAL A 167 -0.18 -4.55 -7.00
CA VAL A 167 0.58 -3.77 -6.02
C VAL A 167 0.13 -4.21 -4.63
N LEU A 168 1.03 -4.91 -3.91
CA LEU A 168 0.77 -5.38 -2.55
C LEU A 168 1.15 -4.32 -1.53
N MET A 169 0.19 -3.92 -0.70
CA MET A 169 0.36 -3.00 0.42
C MET A 169 0.18 -3.77 1.73
N CYS A 170 1.28 -4.28 2.28
CA CYS A 170 1.27 -5.05 3.52
C CYS A 170 2.58 -4.82 4.30
N GLY A 171 2.50 -4.80 5.63
CA GLY A 171 3.65 -4.68 6.52
C GLY A 171 4.20 -6.04 6.98
N SER A 172 3.55 -7.14 6.60
CA SER A 172 3.93 -8.49 6.97
C SER A 172 3.62 -9.48 5.84
N ALA A 173 4.17 -10.70 5.93
CA ALA A 173 4.00 -11.74 4.91
C ALA A 173 2.53 -12.11 4.70
N VAL A 174 2.15 -12.31 3.43
CA VAL A 174 0.81 -12.71 3.01
C VAL A 174 0.88 -13.89 2.03
N GLU A 175 -0.16 -14.71 2.01
CA GLU A 175 -0.37 -15.71 0.99
C GLU A 175 -0.87 -15.08 -0.30
N VAL A 176 -0.35 -15.54 -1.43
CA VAL A 176 -0.67 -15.01 -2.77
C VAL A 176 -1.15 -16.14 -3.70
N PRO A 177 -2.32 -16.73 -3.44
CA PRO A 177 -2.81 -17.92 -4.17
C PRO A 177 -3.00 -17.64 -5.68
N TRP A 178 -3.22 -16.42 -6.05
CA TRP A 178 -3.40 -15.91 -7.42
C TRP A 178 -2.10 -15.63 -8.18
N ILE A 179 -0.93 -15.87 -7.57
CA ILE A 179 0.38 -15.47 -8.13
C ILE A 179 0.60 -15.93 -9.57
N ASN A 180 0.10 -17.11 -9.94
CA ASN A 180 0.24 -17.67 -11.29
C ASN A 180 -0.78 -17.12 -12.30
N GLN A 181 -1.73 -16.32 -11.85
CA GLN A 181 -2.77 -15.73 -12.70
C GLN A 181 -2.43 -14.31 -13.15
N VAL A 182 -1.39 -13.68 -12.57
CA VAL A 182 -0.99 -12.31 -12.86
C VAL A 182 0.43 -12.26 -13.42
N LYS A 183 0.76 -11.23 -14.19
CA LYS A 183 2.07 -11.10 -14.86
C LYS A 183 3.12 -10.38 -14.01
N ALA A 184 2.72 -9.49 -13.12
CA ALA A 184 3.67 -8.76 -12.27
C ALA A 184 3.13 -8.50 -10.87
N VAL A 185 4.02 -8.45 -9.90
CA VAL A 185 3.75 -8.17 -8.49
C VAL A 185 4.91 -7.36 -7.91
#